data_def49a2beea96b83e4ea95ad6c4f223e
#
_entry.id   def49a2beea96b83e4ea95ad6c4f223e
#
_cell.length_a   1.000
_cell.length_b   1.000
_cell.length_c   1.000
_cell.angle_alpha   90.00
_cell.angle_beta   90.00
_cell.angle_gamma   90.00
#
_symmetry.space_group_name_H-M   'P 1'
#
loop_
_entity.id
_entity.type
_entity.pdbx_description
1 polymer ?
#
loop_
_entity_poly.entity_id
_entity_poly.type
_entity_poly.pdbx_seq_one_letter_code
_entity_poly.pdbx_strand_id
1 'polypeptide(L)'
;MITLKEIAAEAGVSMTTVSNVLHGKAKKVSPEVEERIKKLLVKYNYIPRFGLNALTNKDSKIISILVNTPDFVERTPYERPFYGNIIGELESMLRKRGYYIMLFSSKNIPEIMKMTMGWNVDGIISISMPAKYYKQIGKQTGKPIVSIDMNEYDPAKI
;
A
#
# COMPACT_ATOMS: atom_id res chain seq x y z
N MET A 1 24.35 1.60 -6.80
CA MET A 1 23.00 2.08 -7.20
C MET A 1 22.96 3.56 -6.90
N ILE A 2 22.64 4.39 -7.90
CA ILE A 2 22.66 5.84 -7.76
C ILE A 2 21.59 6.33 -6.76
N THR A 3 21.89 7.39 -6.04
CA THR A 3 20.99 8.02 -5.04
C THR A 3 20.42 9.34 -5.59
N LEU A 4 19.30 9.79 -5.01
CA LEU A 4 18.75 11.12 -5.31
C LEU A 4 19.75 12.25 -5.07
N LYS A 5 20.65 12.08 -4.08
CA LYS A 5 21.70 13.06 -3.76
C LYS A 5 22.71 13.19 -4.90
N GLU A 6 23.13 12.08 -5.50
CA GLU A 6 24.06 12.07 -6.62
C GLU A 6 23.41 12.64 -7.88
N ILE A 7 22.14 12.31 -8.17
CA ILE A 7 21.40 12.92 -9.29
C ILE A 7 21.25 14.43 -9.08
N ALA A 8 20.96 14.88 -7.85
CA ALA A 8 20.84 16.30 -7.53
C ALA A 8 22.16 17.05 -7.75
N ALA A 9 23.29 16.45 -7.34
CA ALA A 9 24.61 17.01 -7.56
C ALA A 9 24.91 17.13 -9.06
N GLU A 10 24.66 16.11 -9.88
CA GLU A 10 24.90 16.16 -11.32
C GLU A 10 23.95 17.12 -12.04
N ALA A 11 22.71 17.25 -11.57
CA ALA A 11 21.74 18.22 -12.10
C ALA A 11 22.01 19.66 -11.63
N GLY A 12 22.89 19.90 -10.67
CA GLY A 12 23.16 21.23 -10.12
C GLY A 12 21.98 21.82 -9.33
N VAL A 13 21.20 20.96 -8.64
CA VAL A 13 19.99 21.36 -7.90
C VAL A 13 19.94 20.70 -6.54
N SER A 14 18.97 21.11 -5.70
CA SER A 14 18.75 20.44 -4.41
C SER A 14 18.10 19.07 -4.59
N MET A 15 18.34 18.17 -3.62
CA MET A 15 17.67 16.87 -3.57
C MET A 15 16.14 17.01 -3.51
N THR A 16 15.64 18.06 -2.86
CA THR A 16 14.21 18.40 -2.81
C THR A 16 13.65 18.70 -4.20
N THR A 17 14.42 19.42 -5.03
CA THR A 17 14.02 19.72 -6.42
C THR A 17 13.89 18.46 -7.24
N VAL A 18 14.87 17.55 -7.16
CA VAL A 18 14.80 16.25 -7.84
C VAL A 18 13.60 15.42 -7.35
N SER A 19 13.37 15.39 -6.04
CA SER A 19 12.21 14.70 -5.44
C SER A 19 10.88 15.27 -5.93
N ASN A 20 10.77 16.60 -6.05
CA ASN A 20 9.56 17.26 -6.55
C ASN A 20 9.28 16.89 -8.02
N VAL A 21 10.30 16.87 -8.88
CA VAL A 21 10.17 16.43 -10.28
C VAL A 21 9.75 14.97 -10.35
N LEU A 22 10.37 14.09 -9.55
CA LEU A 22 10.07 12.67 -9.50
C LEU A 22 8.59 12.38 -9.13
N HIS A 23 8.02 13.21 -8.24
CA HIS A 23 6.64 13.08 -7.77
C HIS A 23 5.63 13.97 -8.51
N GLY A 24 6.00 14.57 -9.64
CA GLY A 24 5.09 15.43 -10.42
C GLY A 24 4.72 16.76 -9.74
N LYS A 25 5.45 17.18 -8.71
CA LYS A 25 5.23 18.42 -7.95
C LYS A 25 6.14 19.56 -8.44
N ALA A 26 6.42 19.59 -9.75
CA ALA A 26 7.43 20.48 -10.35
C ALA A 26 6.95 21.92 -10.61
N LYS A 27 5.80 22.39 -10.10
CA LYS A 27 5.22 23.73 -10.38
C LYS A 27 6.17 24.92 -10.19
N LYS A 28 7.24 24.75 -9.40
CA LYS A 28 8.25 25.79 -9.13
C LYS A 28 9.61 25.50 -9.78
N VAL A 29 9.69 24.51 -10.67
CA VAL A 29 10.91 24.11 -11.36
C VAL A 29 10.81 24.58 -12.80
N SER A 30 11.88 25.20 -13.35
CA SER A 30 11.87 25.59 -14.74
C SER A 30 11.80 24.38 -15.68
N PRO A 31 11.14 24.48 -16.84
CA PRO A 31 11.02 23.35 -17.78
C PRO A 31 12.37 22.74 -18.19
N GLU A 32 13.40 23.59 -18.32
CA GLU A 32 14.76 23.16 -18.66
C GLU A 32 15.38 22.29 -17.55
N VAL A 33 15.21 22.68 -16.30
CA VAL A 33 15.72 21.94 -15.14
C VAL A 33 14.94 20.63 -14.97
N GLU A 34 13.64 20.68 -15.18
CA GLU A 34 12.78 19.49 -15.11
C GLU A 34 13.20 18.45 -16.15
N GLU A 35 13.41 18.86 -17.39
CA GLU A 35 13.85 17.99 -18.48
C GLU A 35 15.23 17.39 -18.21
N ARG A 36 16.18 18.18 -17.69
CA ARG A 36 17.51 17.72 -17.30
C ARG A 36 17.43 16.64 -16.22
N ILE A 37 16.61 16.85 -15.19
CA ILE A 37 16.42 15.85 -14.13
C ILE A 37 15.80 14.58 -14.69
N LYS A 38 14.77 14.66 -15.54
CA LYS A 38 14.14 13.48 -16.18
C LYS A 38 15.15 12.68 -17.00
N LYS A 39 16.01 13.32 -17.78
CA LYS A 39 17.08 12.64 -18.53
C LYS A 39 18.05 11.91 -17.62
N LEU A 40 18.44 12.48 -16.50
CA LEU A 40 19.33 11.84 -15.54
C LEU A 40 18.65 10.64 -14.84
N LEU A 41 17.39 10.77 -14.46
CA LEU A 41 16.62 9.66 -13.88
C LEU A 41 16.55 8.46 -14.84
N VAL A 42 16.32 8.71 -16.14
CA VAL A 42 16.32 7.67 -17.19
C VAL A 42 17.73 7.13 -17.42
N LYS A 43 18.73 7.99 -17.59
CA LYS A 43 20.15 7.60 -17.82
C LYS A 43 20.63 6.61 -16.76
N TYR A 44 20.28 6.83 -15.51
CA TYR A 44 20.71 6.00 -14.39
C TYR A 44 19.72 4.92 -14.00
N ASN A 45 18.61 4.77 -14.74
CA ASN A 45 17.54 3.83 -14.42
C ASN A 45 17.16 3.93 -12.93
N TYR A 46 16.94 5.17 -12.45
CA TYR A 46 16.68 5.42 -11.04
C TYR A 46 15.30 4.90 -10.65
N ILE A 47 15.28 3.99 -9.68
CA ILE A 47 14.05 3.44 -9.11
C ILE A 47 13.87 3.97 -7.69
N PRO A 48 12.76 4.67 -7.39
CA PRO A 48 12.48 5.15 -6.04
C PRO A 48 12.39 3.99 -5.04
N ARG A 49 13.01 4.16 -3.87
CA ARG A 49 12.92 3.17 -2.78
C ARG A 49 11.62 3.41 -2.00
N PHE A 50 10.54 2.79 -2.42
CA PHE A 50 9.22 2.94 -1.77
C PHE A 50 9.23 2.55 -0.29
N GLY A 51 10.00 1.53 0.11
CA GLY A 51 10.12 1.08 1.50
C GLY A 51 10.63 2.15 2.48
N LEU A 52 11.42 3.12 2.02
CA LEU A 52 11.88 4.22 2.88
C LEU A 52 10.72 5.19 3.25
N ASN A 53 9.73 5.35 2.38
CA ASN A 53 8.58 6.20 2.67
C ASN A 53 7.71 5.60 3.80
N ALA A 54 7.55 4.28 3.81
CA ALA A 54 6.84 3.58 4.90
C ALA A 54 7.54 3.78 6.26
N LEU A 55 8.88 3.83 6.28
CA LEU A 55 9.66 4.03 7.49
C LEU A 55 9.68 5.47 8.00
N THR A 56 9.38 6.46 7.15
CA THR A 56 9.46 7.89 7.49
C THR A 56 8.11 8.56 7.77
N ASN A 57 7.08 7.78 8.12
CA ASN A 57 5.69 8.26 8.36
C ASN A 57 5.07 9.03 7.17
N LYS A 58 5.57 8.83 5.96
CA LYS A 58 4.94 9.28 4.73
C LYS A 58 4.01 8.20 4.18
N ASP A 59 3.19 8.54 3.20
CA ASP A 59 2.35 7.58 2.49
C ASP A 59 3.18 6.40 2.02
N SER A 60 2.85 5.19 2.47
CA SER A 60 3.56 3.96 2.06
C SER A 60 3.20 3.54 0.64
N LYS A 61 2.06 4.02 0.14
CA LYS A 61 1.41 3.55 -1.08
C LYS A 61 1.03 2.07 -1.03
N ILE A 62 0.85 1.53 0.17
CA ILE A 62 0.44 0.15 0.40
C ILE A 62 -0.99 0.14 0.95
N ILE A 63 -1.86 -0.63 0.31
CA ILE A 63 -3.17 -0.99 0.84
C ILE A 63 -3.11 -2.45 1.28
N SER A 64 -3.48 -2.72 2.53
CA SER A 64 -3.58 -4.09 3.03
C SER A 64 -4.92 -4.70 2.64
N ILE A 65 -4.91 -5.86 1.99
CA ILE A 65 -6.09 -6.68 1.75
C ILE A 65 -6.07 -7.83 2.76
N LEU A 66 -7.00 -7.81 3.69
CA LEU A 66 -7.16 -8.81 4.74
C LEU A 66 -8.29 -9.77 4.37
N VAL A 67 -7.97 -11.03 4.13
CA VAL A 67 -8.97 -12.06 3.86
C VAL A 67 -9.21 -12.88 5.13
N ASN A 68 -10.43 -12.88 5.62
CA ASN A 68 -10.83 -13.75 6.73
C ASN A 68 -11.50 -15.00 6.17
N THR A 69 -10.98 -16.18 6.52
CA THR A 69 -11.53 -17.45 6.07
C THR A 69 -12.01 -18.28 7.24
N PRO A 70 -13.14 -18.99 7.11
CA PRO A 70 -13.61 -19.93 8.13
C PRO A 70 -12.62 -21.08 8.39
N ASP A 71 -12.60 -21.61 9.62
CA ASP A 71 -11.65 -22.63 10.07
C ASP A 71 -11.76 -24.00 9.37
N PHE A 72 -12.91 -24.29 8.77
CA PHE A 72 -13.20 -25.57 8.12
C PHE A 72 -12.72 -25.64 6.66
N VAL A 73 -11.92 -24.68 6.21
CA VAL A 73 -11.47 -24.65 4.82
C VAL A 73 -10.04 -25.12 4.73
N GLU A 74 -9.85 -26.32 4.17
CA GLU A 74 -8.54 -26.95 3.94
C GLU A 74 -7.68 -26.23 2.88
N ARG A 75 -8.30 -25.40 2.04
CA ARG A 75 -7.62 -24.71 0.94
C ARG A 75 -7.39 -23.23 1.26
N THR A 76 -6.37 -22.64 0.64
CA THR A 76 -6.13 -21.20 0.76
C THR A 76 -7.32 -20.42 0.22
N PRO A 77 -7.67 -19.27 0.80
CA PRO A 77 -8.79 -18.46 0.31
C PRO A 77 -8.63 -18.08 -1.16
N TYR A 78 -7.40 -17.93 -1.62
CA TYR A 78 -7.06 -17.47 -2.96
C TYR A 78 -7.40 -18.47 -4.07
N GLU A 79 -7.58 -19.74 -3.75
CA GLU A 79 -8.02 -20.77 -4.69
C GLU A 79 -9.53 -20.70 -5.02
N ARG A 80 -10.28 -19.89 -4.29
CA ARG A 80 -11.70 -19.70 -4.54
C ARG A 80 -11.93 -18.58 -5.55
N PRO A 81 -12.72 -18.81 -6.60
CA PRO A 81 -12.98 -17.81 -7.65
C PRO A 81 -13.49 -16.47 -7.10
N PHE A 82 -14.31 -16.50 -6.04
CA PHE A 82 -14.84 -15.31 -5.39
C PHE A 82 -13.72 -14.37 -4.91
N TYR A 83 -12.78 -14.88 -4.11
CA TYR A 83 -11.68 -14.07 -3.60
C TYR A 83 -10.69 -13.69 -4.69
N GLY A 84 -10.36 -14.63 -5.59
CA GLY A 84 -9.44 -14.38 -6.69
C GLY A 84 -9.92 -13.24 -7.60
N ASN A 85 -11.20 -13.24 -7.97
CA ASN A 85 -11.78 -12.20 -8.80
C ASN A 85 -11.76 -10.83 -8.10
N ILE A 86 -12.21 -10.75 -6.84
CA ILE A 86 -12.21 -9.50 -6.08
C ILE A 86 -10.79 -8.95 -5.92
N ILE A 87 -9.83 -9.80 -5.54
CA ILE A 87 -8.44 -9.40 -5.35
C ILE A 87 -7.82 -8.91 -6.65
N GLY A 88 -8.09 -9.59 -7.77
CA GLY A 88 -7.61 -9.20 -9.08
C GLY A 88 -8.14 -7.84 -9.54
N GLU A 89 -9.43 -7.58 -9.36
CA GLU A 89 -10.03 -6.28 -9.66
C GLU A 89 -9.47 -5.17 -8.75
N LEU A 90 -9.37 -5.42 -7.46
CA LEU A 90 -8.79 -4.48 -6.49
C LEU A 90 -7.34 -4.15 -6.85
N GLU A 91 -6.52 -5.16 -7.19
CA GLU A 91 -5.13 -4.96 -7.62
C GLU A 91 -5.06 -4.04 -8.84
N SER A 92 -5.83 -4.35 -9.88
CA SER A 92 -5.86 -3.56 -11.10
C SER A 92 -6.26 -2.10 -10.85
N MET A 93 -7.30 -1.89 -10.03
CA MET A 93 -7.79 -0.54 -9.69
C MET A 93 -6.77 0.25 -8.85
N LEU A 94 -6.16 -0.38 -7.84
CA LEU A 94 -5.20 0.24 -6.94
C LEU A 94 -3.88 0.55 -7.67
N ARG A 95 -3.38 -0.37 -8.49
CA ARG A 95 -2.17 -0.18 -9.30
C ARG A 95 -2.29 1.00 -10.26
N LYS A 96 -3.44 1.19 -10.92
CA LYS A 96 -3.72 2.36 -11.77
C LYS A 96 -3.65 3.69 -11.00
N ARG A 97 -3.83 3.66 -9.67
CA ARG A 97 -3.74 4.81 -8.76
C ARG A 97 -2.39 4.93 -8.07
N GLY A 98 -1.41 4.09 -8.44
CA GLY A 98 -0.06 4.09 -7.86
C GLY A 98 0.02 3.47 -6.47
N TYR A 99 -0.93 2.61 -6.10
CA TYR A 99 -0.89 1.83 -4.87
C TYR A 99 -0.43 0.40 -5.15
N TYR A 100 0.20 -0.19 -4.16
CA TYR A 100 0.55 -1.61 -4.09
C TYR A 100 -0.35 -2.32 -3.10
N ILE A 101 -0.57 -3.61 -3.27
CA ILE A 101 -1.32 -4.40 -2.31
C ILE A 101 -0.38 -5.26 -1.46
N MET A 102 -0.71 -5.35 -0.18
CA MET A 102 -0.18 -6.33 0.75
C MET A 102 -1.31 -7.29 1.10
N LEU A 103 -1.25 -8.50 0.55
CA LEU A 103 -2.26 -9.53 0.74
C LEU A 103 -1.92 -10.37 1.97
N PHE A 104 -2.87 -10.49 2.89
CA PHE A 104 -2.68 -11.19 4.13
C PHE A 104 -3.97 -11.94 4.54
N SER A 105 -3.82 -13.19 4.98
CA SER A 105 -4.92 -13.98 5.50
C SER A 105 -4.60 -14.42 6.92
N SER A 106 -5.40 -14.00 7.88
CA SER A 106 -5.30 -14.41 9.27
C SER A 106 -6.61 -14.17 10.00
N LYS A 107 -6.84 -14.96 11.07
CA LYS A 107 -7.89 -14.75 12.07
C LYS A 107 -7.35 -14.22 13.38
N ASN A 108 -6.02 -14.17 13.49
CA ASN A 108 -5.34 -13.70 14.68
C ASN A 108 -5.22 -12.17 14.64
N ILE A 109 -6.03 -11.47 15.44
CA ILE A 109 -6.04 -10.01 15.48
C ILE A 109 -4.68 -9.40 15.84
N PRO A 110 -3.94 -9.88 16.86
CA PRO A 110 -2.58 -9.44 17.13
C PRO A 110 -1.64 -9.55 15.92
N GLU A 111 -1.74 -10.61 15.14
CA GLU A 111 -0.94 -10.79 13.93
C GLU A 111 -1.32 -9.79 12.84
N ILE A 112 -2.62 -9.58 12.60
CA ILE A 112 -3.14 -8.57 11.68
C ILE A 112 -2.62 -7.18 12.08
N MET A 113 -2.71 -6.84 13.36
CA MET A 113 -2.23 -5.56 13.89
C MET A 113 -0.72 -5.39 13.67
N LYS A 114 0.07 -6.42 13.98
CA LYS A 114 1.53 -6.40 13.77
C LYS A 114 1.88 -6.14 12.31
N MET A 115 1.22 -6.82 11.38
CA MET A 115 1.47 -6.64 9.93
C MET A 115 1.05 -5.25 9.45
N THR A 116 -0.17 -4.84 9.80
CA THR A 116 -0.74 -3.54 9.36
C THR A 116 0.07 -2.36 9.87
N MET A 117 0.41 -2.38 11.17
CA MET A 117 1.16 -1.29 11.79
C MET A 117 2.65 -1.33 11.42
N GLY A 118 3.24 -2.52 11.33
CA GLY A 118 4.66 -2.69 11.00
C GLY A 118 5.00 -2.20 9.60
N TRP A 119 4.10 -2.35 8.64
CA TRP A 119 4.28 -1.87 7.27
C TRP A 119 3.72 -0.46 7.03
N ASN A 120 3.12 0.16 8.05
CA ASN A 120 2.54 1.50 7.97
C ASN A 120 1.63 1.68 6.73
N VAL A 121 0.73 0.72 6.50
CA VAL A 121 -0.16 0.77 5.34
C VAL A 121 -1.02 2.04 5.33
N ASP A 122 -1.39 2.55 4.16
CA ASP A 122 -2.20 3.76 4.01
C ASP A 122 -3.70 3.49 4.26
N GLY A 123 -4.13 2.25 4.05
CA GLY A 123 -5.51 1.83 4.28
C GLY A 123 -5.66 0.31 4.27
N ILE A 124 -6.84 -0.15 4.64
CA ILE A 124 -7.16 -1.57 4.80
C ILE A 124 -8.44 -1.88 4.04
N ILE A 125 -8.44 -2.96 3.27
CA ILE A 125 -9.64 -3.57 2.70
C ILE A 125 -9.78 -4.94 3.33
N SER A 126 -10.86 -5.19 4.05
CA SER A 126 -11.15 -6.51 4.61
C SER A 126 -12.18 -7.25 3.77
N ILE A 127 -12.02 -8.56 3.60
CA ILE A 127 -12.93 -9.41 2.85
C ILE A 127 -13.42 -10.51 3.78
N SER A 128 -14.74 -10.69 3.86
CA SER A 128 -15.44 -11.69 4.69
C SER A 128 -15.08 -11.61 6.19
N MET A 129 -14.82 -10.40 6.70
CA MET A 129 -14.41 -10.19 8.09
C MET A 129 -15.62 -9.95 8.99
N PRO A 130 -15.72 -10.60 10.18
CA PRO A 130 -16.76 -10.33 11.15
C PRO A 130 -16.75 -8.86 11.61
N ALA A 131 -17.95 -8.28 11.78
CA ALA A 131 -18.13 -6.86 12.11
C ALA A 131 -17.37 -6.42 13.38
N LYS A 132 -17.29 -7.30 14.40
CA LYS A 132 -16.55 -7.00 15.64
C LYS A 132 -15.05 -6.77 15.39
N TYR A 133 -14.43 -7.57 14.52
CA TYR A 133 -13.00 -7.44 14.20
C TYR A 133 -12.72 -6.24 13.31
N TYR A 134 -13.60 -5.98 12.34
CA TYR A 134 -13.56 -4.78 11.51
C TYR A 134 -13.51 -3.51 12.38
N LYS A 135 -14.43 -3.37 13.33
CA LYS A 135 -14.47 -2.21 14.25
C LYS A 135 -13.23 -2.13 15.12
N GLN A 136 -12.75 -3.27 15.64
CA GLN A 136 -11.56 -3.33 16.47
C GLN A 136 -10.31 -2.88 15.70
N ILE A 137 -10.08 -3.43 14.51
CA ILE A 137 -8.94 -3.10 13.67
C ILE A 137 -8.95 -1.62 13.29
N GLY A 138 -10.08 -1.10 12.81
CA GLY A 138 -10.21 0.31 12.47
C GLY A 138 -9.88 1.24 13.64
N LYS A 139 -10.41 0.94 14.84
CA LYS A 139 -10.15 1.73 16.04
C LYS A 139 -8.69 1.67 16.48
N GLN A 140 -8.06 0.50 16.45
CA GLN A 140 -6.70 0.30 16.96
C GLN A 140 -5.64 0.80 15.98
N THR A 141 -5.86 0.67 14.67
CA THR A 141 -4.90 1.14 13.66
C THR A 141 -5.02 2.62 13.36
N GLY A 142 -6.18 3.21 13.56
CA GLY A 142 -6.48 4.57 13.12
C GLY A 142 -6.44 4.75 11.59
N LYS A 143 -6.36 3.66 10.83
CA LYS A 143 -6.28 3.68 9.36
C LYS A 143 -7.69 3.61 8.75
N PRO A 144 -7.89 4.21 7.58
CA PRO A 144 -9.10 3.99 6.80
C PRO A 144 -9.31 2.50 6.54
N ILE A 145 -10.50 1.99 6.82
CA ILE A 145 -10.84 0.58 6.59
C ILE A 145 -12.18 0.48 5.87
N VAL A 146 -12.23 -0.40 4.87
CA VAL A 146 -13.45 -0.75 4.12
C VAL A 146 -13.62 -2.26 4.18
N SER A 147 -14.86 -2.74 4.31
CA SER A 147 -15.16 -4.17 4.32
C SER A 147 -15.99 -4.56 3.09
N ILE A 148 -15.60 -5.66 2.47
CA ILE A 148 -16.36 -6.34 1.41
C ILE A 148 -16.87 -7.65 2.00
N ASP A 149 -18.15 -7.95 1.81
CA ASP A 149 -18.78 -9.17 2.30
C ASP A 149 -18.56 -9.33 3.82
N MET A 150 -18.99 -8.30 4.58
CA MET A 150 -18.89 -8.32 6.04
C MET A 150 -19.88 -9.32 6.62
N ASN A 151 -19.36 -10.33 7.29
CA ASN A 151 -20.18 -11.38 7.88
C ASN A 151 -20.63 -10.97 9.30
N GLU A 152 -21.95 -10.89 9.51
CA GLU A 152 -22.52 -10.69 10.84
C GLU A 152 -22.66 -12.01 11.64
N TYR A 153 -22.03 -13.07 11.17
CA TYR A 153 -22.08 -14.36 11.85
C TYR A 153 -21.53 -14.24 13.29
N ASP A 154 -22.41 -14.27 14.24
CA ASP A 154 -22.10 -14.36 15.66
C ASP A 154 -22.26 -15.81 16.09
N PRO A 155 -21.16 -16.55 16.32
CA PRO A 155 -21.23 -17.95 16.75
C PRO A 155 -21.94 -18.14 18.09
N ALA A 156 -22.20 -17.06 18.85
CA ALA A 156 -22.93 -17.12 20.12
C ALA A 156 -24.47 -17.01 19.95
N LYS A 157 -24.96 -16.92 18.73
CA LYS A 157 -26.40 -16.80 18.42
C LYS A 157 -27.01 -18.08 17.81
N ILE A 158 -26.37 -19.22 17.96
CA ILE A 158 -26.95 -20.55 17.64
C ILE A 158 -27.29 -21.25 18.92
#